data_748e3989a412b06db1c0c4fd159a81a4
#
_entry.id   748e3989a412b06db1c0c4fd159a81a4
#
_cell.length_a   1.000
_cell.length_b   1.000
_cell.length_c   1.000
_cell.angle_alpha   90.00
_cell.angle_beta   90.00
_cell.angle_gamma   90.00
#
_symmetry.space_group_name_H-M   'P 1'
#
loop_
_entity.id
_entity.type
_entity.pdbx_description
1 polymer ?
#
loop_
_entity_poly.entity_id
_entity_poly.type
_entity_poly.pdbx_seq_one_letter_code
_entity_poly.pdbx_strand_id
1 'polypeptide(L)'
;MKYMAKNIAVIGDGESIKGFSAVGLDIYPCDDTAEAGALLRRVADSDRYAVIYLTETVYHASDKVRARYEDRLTPAIIPIPGVTGNQGTGVSRLSSFVEKAVGSDIIFNN
;
A
#
# COMPACT_ATOMS: atom_id res chain seq x y z
N MET A 1 -3.90 21.41 17.47
CA MET A 1 -3.75 20.88 16.52
C MET A 1 -3.90 19.78 16.50
N LYS A 2 -4.14 19.68 16.05
CA LYS A 2 -4.17 18.81 15.92
C LYS A 2 -3.43 18.13 15.19
N TYR A 3 -2.79 17.69 15.38
CA TYR A 3 -1.88 16.85 14.72
C TYR A 3 -2.50 15.49 14.61
N MET A 4 -2.67 15.06 13.43
CA MET A 4 -3.29 13.78 13.20
C MET A 4 -2.32 12.85 12.53
N ALA A 5 -2.09 11.71 13.15
CA ALA A 5 -1.28 10.68 12.53
C ALA A 5 -2.04 10.09 11.36
N LYS A 6 -1.37 9.94 10.23
CA LYS A 6 -1.97 9.33 9.06
C LYS A 6 -1.73 7.83 9.05
N ASN A 7 -2.64 7.12 8.46
CA ASN A 7 -2.58 5.67 8.39
C ASN A 7 -1.76 5.20 7.19
N ILE A 8 -1.66 3.89 7.04
CA ILE A 8 -0.97 3.26 5.92
C ILE A 8 -1.98 2.39 5.19
N ALA A 9 -2.02 2.52 3.88
CA ALA A 9 -2.93 1.72 3.05
C ALA A 9 -2.15 0.77 2.17
N VAL A 10 -2.79 -0.29 1.73
CA VAL A 10 -2.23 -1.19 0.74
C VAL A 10 -3.29 -1.52 -0.28
N ILE A 11 -2.94 -1.44 -1.55
CA ILE A 11 -3.83 -1.73 -2.67
C ILE A 11 -3.21 -2.86 -3.48
N GLY A 12 -3.98 -3.89 -3.75
CA GLY A 12 -3.52 -4.99 -4.56
C GLY A 12 -4.58 -6.05 -4.67
N ASP A 13 -4.28 -7.13 -5.37
CA ASP A 13 -5.23 -8.22 -5.46
C ASP A 13 -5.49 -8.79 -4.07
N GLY A 14 -6.73 -9.24 -3.87
CA GLY A 14 -7.15 -9.66 -2.54
C GLY A 14 -6.27 -10.73 -1.93
N GLU A 15 -5.78 -11.65 -2.76
CA GLU A 15 -4.95 -12.73 -2.26
C GLU A 15 -3.63 -12.21 -1.70
N SER A 16 -3.03 -11.24 -2.39
CA SER A 16 -1.74 -10.71 -1.96
C SER A 16 -1.83 -9.86 -0.71
N ILE A 17 -2.93 -9.13 -0.53
CA ILE A 17 -2.96 -8.13 0.53
C ILE A 17 -3.74 -8.53 1.77
N LYS A 18 -4.43 -9.66 1.74
CA LYS A 18 -5.32 -9.99 2.84
C LYS A 18 -4.61 -10.10 4.20
N GLY A 19 -3.33 -10.45 4.18
CA GLY A 19 -2.58 -10.58 5.43
C GLY A 19 -2.21 -9.26 6.07
N PHE A 20 -2.25 -8.17 5.30
CA PHE A 20 -1.81 -6.89 5.83
C PHE A 20 -2.77 -6.30 6.85
N SER A 21 -4.03 -6.70 6.80
CA SER A 21 -4.98 -6.18 7.79
C SER A 21 -4.61 -6.65 9.20
N ALA A 22 -3.93 -7.78 9.30
CA ALA A 22 -3.54 -8.32 10.61
C ALA A 22 -2.49 -7.44 11.31
N VAL A 23 -1.77 -6.62 10.55
CA VAL A 23 -0.77 -5.73 11.14
C VAL A 23 -1.23 -4.27 11.13
N GLY A 24 -2.51 -4.04 10.92
CA GLY A 24 -3.06 -2.71 11.11
C GLY A 24 -3.14 -1.81 9.90
N LEU A 25 -2.86 -2.33 8.71
CA LEU A 25 -3.00 -1.53 7.51
C LEU A 25 -4.42 -1.59 6.99
N ASP A 26 -4.84 -0.51 6.34
CA ASP A 26 -6.12 -0.49 5.65
C ASP A 26 -5.93 -1.12 4.28
N ILE A 27 -6.70 -2.16 3.98
CA ILE A 27 -6.54 -2.87 2.73
C ILE A 27 -7.63 -2.50 1.73
N TYR A 28 -7.23 -2.37 0.47
CA TYR A 28 -8.14 -2.04 -0.63
C TYR A 28 -7.93 -3.04 -1.74
N PRO A 29 -8.76 -4.08 -1.82
CA PRO A 29 -8.59 -5.09 -2.86
C PRO A 29 -8.82 -4.51 -4.25
N CYS A 30 -7.96 -4.87 -5.18
CA CYS A 30 -8.07 -4.46 -6.57
C CYS A 30 -7.67 -5.63 -7.43
N ASP A 31 -8.65 -6.42 -7.85
CA ASP A 31 -8.40 -7.59 -8.67
C ASP A 31 -8.51 -7.29 -10.16
N ASP A 32 -9.10 -6.17 -10.51
CA ASP A 32 -9.21 -5.74 -11.90
C ASP A 32 -8.28 -4.55 -12.11
N THR A 33 -7.20 -4.77 -12.84
CA THR A 33 -6.22 -3.71 -13.04
C THR A 33 -6.76 -2.50 -13.78
N ALA A 34 -7.87 -2.67 -14.51
CA ALA A 34 -8.48 -1.53 -15.18
C ALA A 34 -9.00 -0.50 -14.18
N GLU A 35 -9.23 -0.91 -12.94
CA GLU A 35 -9.72 -0.01 -11.91
C GLU A 35 -8.63 0.55 -11.03
N ALA A 36 -7.38 0.15 -11.27
CA ALA A 36 -6.28 0.50 -10.37
C ALA A 36 -6.09 2.01 -10.25
N GLY A 37 -6.13 2.72 -11.38
CA GLY A 37 -5.91 4.16 -11.34
C GLY A 37 -6.98 4.91 -10.58
N ALA A 38 -8.25 4.55 -10.81
CA ALA A 38 -9.34 5.22 -10.13
C ALA A 38 -9.31 4.96 -8.63
N LEU A 39 -9.00 3.72 -8.26
CA LEU A 39 -8.93 3.37 -6.85
C LEU A 39 -7.78 4.09 -6.18
N LEU A 40 -6.61 4.12 -6.82
CA LEU A 40 -5.47 4.83 -6.25
C LEU A 40 -5.79 6.30 -6.04
N ARG A 41 -6.44 6.93 -7.02
CA ARG A 41 -6.77 8.33 -6.88
C ARG A 41 -7.71 8.55 -5.69
N ARG A 42 -8.70 7.70 -5.55
CA ARG A 42 -9.64 7.85 -4.45
C ARG A 42 -8.95 7.70 -3.09
N VAL A 43 -8.08 6.71 -2.98
CA VAL A 43 -7.38 6.48 -1.73
C VAL A 43 -6.39 7.59 -1.43
N ALA A 44 -5.64 8.02 -2.45
CA ALA A 44 -4.64 9.08 -2.25
C ALA A 44 -5.28 10.42 -1.93
N ASP A 45 -6.38 10.73 -2.59
CA ASP A 45 -7.03 12.02 -2.39
C ASP A 45 -7.82 12.09 -1.10
N SER A 46 -7.99 10.97 -0.43
CA SER A 46 -8.70 10.97 0.86
C SER A 46 -7.93 11.69 1.94
N ASP A 47 -6.64 11.88 1.73
CA ASP A 47 -5.76 12.56 2.70
C ASP A 47 -5.67 11.84 4.04
N ARG A 48 -5.96 10.55 4.03
CA ARG A 48 -5.92 9.75 5.25
C ARG A 48 -4.62 8.97 5.42
N TYR A 49 -3.80 8.92 4.38
CA TYR A 49 -2.66 8.01 4.38
C TYR A 49 -1.35 8.72 4.15
N ALA A 50 -0.36 8.38 4.96
CA ALA A 50 1.00 8.85 4.75
C ALA A 50 1.72 7.99 3.71
N VAL A 51 1.37 6.70 3.66
CA VAL A 51 1.99 5.75 2.75
C VAL A 51 0.92 4.88 2.13
N ILE A 52 1.05 4.62 0.84
CA ILE A 52 0.19 3.69 0.13
C ILE A 52 1.10 2.67 -0.54
N TYR A 53 1.00 1.42 -0.11
CA TYR A 53 1.72 0.33 -0.77
C TYR A 53 0.88 -0.21 -1.91
N LEU A 54 1.50 -0.44 -3.05
CA LEU A 54 0.82 -1.03 -4.21
C LEU A 54 1.54 -2.31 -4.60
N THR A 55 0.79 -3.40 -4.79
CA THR A 55 1.42 -4.56 -5.38
C THR A 55 1.92 -4.16 -6.76
N GLU A 56 2.93 -4.87 -7.27
CA GLU A 56 3.55 -4.48 -8.52
C GLU A 56 2.57 -4.40 -9.68
N THR A 57 1.61 -5.30 -9.71
CA THR A 57 0.61 -5.28 -10.78
C THR A 57 -0.18 -3.99 -10.76
N VAL A 58 -0.65 -3.59 -9.58
CA VAL A 58 -1.39 -2.34 -9.44
C VAL A 58 -0.49 -1.14 -9.70
N TYR A 59 0.75 -1.22 -9.25
CA TYR A 59 1.71 -0.14 -9.43
C TYR A 59 1.89 0.18 -10.91
N HIS A 60 2.11 -0.85 -11.71
CA HIS A 60 2.29 -0.63 -13.15
C HIS A 60 1.01 -0.22 -13.85
N ALA A 61 -0.13 -0.70 -13.38
CA ALA A 61 -1.40 -0.37 -14.00
C ALA A 61 -1.87 1.05 -13.70
N SER A 62 -1.26 1.69 -12.71
CA SER A 62 -1.67 3.03 -12.29
C SER A 62 -0.65 4.11 -12.60
N ASP A 63 0.20 3.88 -13.59
CA ASP A 63 1.28 4.81 -13.95
C ASP A 63 0.85 6.25 -14.07
N LYS A 64 -0.21 6.48 -14.83
CA LYS A 64 -0.62 7.85 -15.11
C LYS A 64 -1.13 8.56 -13.88
N VAL A 65 -1.84 7.82 -13.04
CA VAL A 65 -2.36 8.41 -11.81
C VAL A 65 -1.22 8.66 -10.83
N ARG A 66 -0.27 7.72 -10.74
CA ARG A 66 0.86 7.89 -9.83
C ARG A 66 1.67 9.14 -10.15
N ALA A 67 1.78 9.47 -11.41
CA ALA A 67 2.57 10.64 -11.80
C ALA A 67 2.06 11.92 -11.14
N ARG A 68 0.79 11.96 -10.80
CA ARG A 68 0.21 13.15 -10.17
C ARG A 68 0.73 13.36 -8.76
N TYR A 69 1.25 12.32 -8.14
CA TYR A 69 1.65 12.38 -6.73
C TYR A 69 3.16 12.37 -6.54
N GLU A 70 3.92 12.32 -7.62
CA GLU A 70 5.38 12.21 -7.51
C GLU A 70 6.02 13.40 -6.82
N ASP A 71 5.43 14.57 -6.99
CA ASP A 71 6.00 15.78 -6.41
C ASP A 71 5.52 16.05 -5.00
N ARG A 72 4.67 15.20 -4.48
CA ARG A 72 4.11 15.40 -3.15
C ARG A 72 4.86 14.59 -2.12
N LEU A 73 5.02 15.16 -0.93
CA LEU A 73 5.60 14.42 0.17
C LEU A 73 4.70 13.29 0.61
N THR A 74 3.41 13.54 0.67
CA THR A 74 2.44 12.51 1.06
C THR A 74 1.29 12.50 0.09
N PRO A 75 0.72 11.33 -0.14
CA PRO A 75 1.20 10.04 0.36
C PRO A 75 2.41 9.56 -0.44
N ALA A 76 3.29 8.84 0.22
CA ALA A 76 4.37 8.13 -0.46
C ALA A 76 3.76 6.87 -1.07
N ILE A 77 4.01 6.64 -2.35
CA ILE A 77 3.44 5.48 -3.05
C ILE A 77 4.58 4.53 -3.37
N ILE A 78 4.53 3.34 -2.78
CA ILE A 78 5.66 2.40 -2.80
C ILE A 78 5.22 1.05 -3.33
N PRO A 79 5.94 0.51 -4.32
CA PRO A 79 5.60 -0.82 -4.84
C PRO A 79 6.08 -1.91 -3.90
N ILE A 80 5.30 -2.98 -3.81
CA ILE A 80 5.68 -4.16 -3.06
C ILE A 80 5.42 -5.39 -3.92
N PRO A 81 6.14 -6.48 -3.66
CA PRO A 81 5.94 -7.69 -4.45
C PRO A 81 4.56 -8.30 -4.21
N GLY A 82 4.00 -8.89 -5.24
CA GLY A 82 2.78 -9.66 -5.10
C GLY A 82 3.10 -11.12 -4.88
N VAL A 83 2.07 -11.90 -4.64
CA VAL A 83 2.27 -13.34 -4.41
C VAL A 83 1.99 -14.17 -5.65
N THR A 84 1.87 -13.54 -6.78
CA THR A 84 1.50 -14.20 -8.02
C THR A 84 2.35 -15.43 -8.29
N GLY A 85 1.69 -16.56 -8.41
CA GLY A 85 2.35 -17.79 -8.76
C GLY A 85 3.29 -18.32 -7.71
N ASN A 86 3.30 -17.72 -6.54
CA ASN A 86 4.23 -18.12 -5.55
C ASN A 86 3.54 -18.61 -4.32
N GLN A 87 3.58 -19.70 -3.95
CA GLN A 87 2.86 -20.34 -2.92
C GLN A 87 3.30 -19.82 -1.58
N GLY A 88 2.80 -19.87 -0.59
CA GLY A 88 3.04 -19.44 0.74
C GLY A 88 4.31 -18.62 1.02
N THR A 89 5.39 -18.91 0.33
CA THR A 89 6.64 -18.21 0.57
C THR A 89 6.51 -16.70 0.31
N GLY A 90 5.79 -16.34 -0.77
CA GLY A 90 5.61 -14.95 -1.08
C GLY A 90 4.82 -14.22 -0.01
N VAL A 91 3.77 -14.87 0.49
CA VAL A 91 2.95 -14.27 1.54
C VAL A 91 3.80 -14.02 2.78
N SER A 92 4.61 -14.99 3.13
CA SER A 92 5.48 -14.88 4.30
C SER A 92 6.43 -13.69 4.18
N ARG A 93 7.00 -13.51 2.98
CA ARG A 93 7.94 -12.43 2.75
C ARG A 93 7.26 -11.07 2.82
N LEU A 94 6.04 -10.97 2.31
CA LEU A 94 5.29 -9.73 2.38
C LEU A 94 4.97 -9.37 3.82
N SER A 95 4.57 -10.34 4.60
CA SER A 95 4.28 -10.10 6.01
C SER A 95 5.51 -9.57 6.73
N SER A 96 6.66 -10.19 6.49
CA SER A 96 7.90 -9.75 7.12
C SER A 96 8.26 -8.33 6.71
N PHE A 97 8.07 -8.02 5.44
CA PHE A 97 8.37 -6.68 4.95
C PHE A 97 7.50 -5.64 5.65
N VAL A 98 6.22 -5.91 5.76
CA VAL A 98 5.30 -4.98 6.40
C VAL A 98 5.61 -4.83 7.87
N GLU A 99 5.86 -5.94 8.54
CA GLU A 99 6.19 -5.90 9.96
C GLU A 99 7.43 -5.07 10.21
N LYS A 100 8.42 -5.21 9.35
CA LYS A 100 9.64 -4.44 9.46
C LYS A 100 9.37 -2.96 9.28
N ALA A 101 8.59 -2.61 8.27
CA ALA A 101 8.29 -1.22 8.00
C ALA A 101 7.52 -0.57 9.15
N VAL A 102 6.52 -1.27 9.66
CA VAL A 102 5.73 -0.76 10.76
C VAL A 102 6.57 -0.68 12.04
N GLY A 103 7.38 -1.71 12.26
CA GLY A 103 8.26 -1.71 13.42
C GLY A 103 9.26 -0.59 13.40
N SER A 104 9.82 -0.29 12.24
CA SER A 104 10.76 0.81 12.12
C SER A 104 10.09 2.13 12.42
N ASP A 105 8.86 2.30 11.97
CA ASP A 105 8.11 3.52 12.23
C ASP A 105 7.86 3.69 13.72
N ILE A 106 7.53 2.62 14.38
CA ILE A 106 7.30 2.65 15.82
C ILE A 106 8.57 3.04 16.55
N ILE A 107 9.70 2.50 16.14
CA ILE A 107 10.98 2.79 16.75
C ILE A 107 11.30 4.28 16.63
N PHE A 108 11.06 4.84 15.47
CA PHE A 108 11.33 6.25 15.27
C PHE A 108 10.42 7.15 16.08
N ASN A 109 9.26 6.65 16.42
CA ASN A 109 8.30 7.44 17.17
C ASN A 109 8.57 7.40 18.67
N ASN A 110 9.49 6.58 19.08
CA ASN A 110 9.88 6.56 20.47
C ASN A 110 10.94 7.62 20.75
#